data_e04a78d6206380d0a952d805685efadd
#
_entry.id   e04a78d6206380d0a952d805685efadd
#
_cell.length_a   1.000
_cell.length_b   1.000
_cell.length_c   1.000
_cell.angle_alpha   90.00
_cell.angle_beta   90.00
_cell.angle_gamma   90.00
#
_symmetry.space_group_name_H-M   'P 1'
#
loop_
_entity.id
_entity.type
_entity.pdbx_description
1 polymer ?
#
loop_
_entity_poly.entity_id
_entity_poly.type
_entity_poly.pdbx_seq_one_letter_code
_entity_poly.pdbx_strand_id
1 'polypeptide(L)'
;MSRERNEEKKGLSPTQRKACVVLALCALAVVMSILAAWVLPTKLGLFAGGKDSYDPDAYPLDTTLDSILPQSAADDAYITASVFAGDQYAVTLQKDTRITLNQFVGQEGLQISKALSTSCVNFASDASSYTIPQAIPKMKARRVFVMLGANDVDGSVSVDSFIADYKQFLQSIRSAYSYCDI
;
A
#
# COMPACT_ATOMS: atom_id res chain seq x y z
N MET A 1 -20.77 44.23 71.16
CA MET A 1 -21.83 43.24 70.93
C MET A 1 -21.53 42.55 69.63
N SER A 2 -20.70 41.50 69.72
CA SER A 2 -20.32 40.67 68.55
C SER A 2 -21.24 39.46 68.51
N ARG A 3 -22.01 39.32 67.46
CA ARG A 3 -22.77 38.11 67.17
C ARG A 3 -21.85 37.17 66.33
N GLU A 4 -21.30 36.16 66.96
CA GLU A 4 -20.72 34.99 66.25
C GLU A 4 -21.82 34.24 65.64
N ARG A 5 -21.75 34.10 64.28
CA ARG A 5 -22.65 33.28 63.48
C ARG A 5 -22.05 31.87 63.39
N ASN A 6 -22.56 30.96 64.24
CA ASN A 6 -22.23 29.59 64.28
C ASN A 6 -22.81 28.97 62.99
N GLU A 7 -22.01 28.77 61.94
CA GLU A 7 -22.39 27.95 60.74
C GLU A 7 -22.29 26.46 61.12
N GLU A 8 -23.41 25.91 61.45
CA GLU A 8 -23.60 24.46 61.67
C GLU A 8 -23.30 23.73 60.32
N LYS A 9 -22.15 23.06 60.25
CA LYS A 9 -21.80 22.19 59.11
C LYS A 9 -22.78 21.02 59.07
N LYS A 10 -23.85 21.17 58.31
CA LYS A 10 -24.85 20.12 58.04
C LYS A 10 -24.19 18.97 57.30
N GLY A 11 -23.86 17.90 58.00
CA GLY A 11 -23.27 16.69 57.39
C GLY A 11 -24.24 16.07 56.38
N LEU A 12 -23.69 15.54 55.28
CA LEU A 12 -24.43 14.88 54.22
C LEU A 12 -25.35 13.77 54.76
N SER A 13 -26.59 13.73 54.32
CA SER A 13 -27.56 12.68 54.67
C SER A 13 -27.04 11.31 54.25
N PRO A 14 -27.49 10.20 54.87
CA PRO A 14 -27.05 8.87 54.55
C PRO A 14 -27.25 8.52 53.06
N THR A 15 -28.32 9.02 52.45
CA THR A 15 -28.63 8.85 51.02
C THR A 15 -27.66 9.64 50.11
N GLN A 16 -27.31 10.87 50.51
CA GLN A 16 -26.32 11.66 49.79
C GLN A 16 -24.90 11.07 49.87
N ARG A 17 -24.53 10.46 51.02
CA ARG A 17 -23.25 9.75 51.16
C ARG A 17 -23.18 8.55 50.22
N LYS A 18 -24.26 7.74 50.11
CA LYS A 18 -24.34 6.63 49.16
C LYS A 18 -24.23 7.12 47.72
N ALA A 19 -24.92 8.20 47.35
CA ALA A 19 -24.86 8.79 46.03
C ALA A 19 -23.43 9.29 45.70
N CYS A 20 -22.77 9.95 46.62
CA CYS A 20 -21.37 10.40 46.42
C CYS A 20 -20.40 9.23 46.25
N VAL A 21 -20.57 8.13 46.98
CA VAL A 21 -19.74 6.94 46.83
C VAL A 21 -19.94 6.30 45.44
N VAL A 22 -21.18 6.18 44.99
CA VAL A 22 -21.49 5.63 43.64
C VAL A 22 -20.88 6.52 42.55
N LEU A 23 -21.02 7.82 42.62
CA LEU A 23 -20.43 8.76 41.70
C LEU A 23 -18.90 8.69 41.67
N ALA A 24 -18.27 8.56 42.86
CA ALA A 24 -16.83 8.39 42.95
C ALA A 24 -16.33 7.08 42.31
N LEU A 25 -17.08 5.98 42.50
CA LEU A 25 -16.76 4.69 41.89
C LEU A 25 -16.94 4.76 40.34
N CYS A 26 -17.99 5.40 39.86
CA CYS A 26 -18.20 5.62 38.43
C CYS A 26 -17.07 6.46 37.80
N ALA A 27 -16.67 7.56 38.47
CA ALA A 27 -15.58 8.39 38.02
C ALA A 27 -14.25 7.61 37.97
N LEU A 28 -14.00 6.78 38.97
CA LEU A 28 -12.80 5.95 39.05
C LEU A 28 -12.79 4.89 37.94
N ALA A 29 -13.94 4.28 37.64
CA ALA A 29 -14.08 3.33 36.55
C ALA A 29 -13.81 3.98 35.18
N VAL A 30 -14.30 5.21 34.96
CA VAL A 30 -14.04 5.97 33.72
C VAL A 30 -12.54 6.30 33.60
N VAL A 31 -11.90 6.76 34.65
CA VAL A 31 -10.46 7.07 34.67
C VAL A 31 -9.65 5.79 34.39
N MET A 32 -10.00 4.68 35.02
CA MET A 32 -9.33 3.40 34.76
C MET A 32 -9.53 2.90 33.33
N SER A 33 -10.70 3.12 32.75
CA SER A 33 -10.96 2.78 31.34
C SER A 33 -10.13 3.63 30.38
N ILE A 34 -9.99 4.92 30.66
CA ILE A 34 -9.16 5.83 29.85
C ILE A 34 -7.68 5.45 29.99
N LEU A 35 -7.21 5.18 31.20
CA LEU A 35 -5.84 4.73 31.44
C LEU A 35 -5.56 3.38 30.78
N ALA A 36 -6.50 2.45 30.85
CA ALA A 36 -6.39 1.17 30.16
C ALA A 36 -6.34 1.34 28.63
N ALA A 37 -7.17 2.22 28.07
CA ALA A 37 -7.17 2.50 26.65
C ALA A 37 -5.86 3.18 26.16
N TRP A 38 -5.18 3.90 27.03
CA TRP A 38 -3.92 4.57 26.70
C TRP A 38 -2.67 3.73 26.99
N VAL A 39 -2.66 3.00 28.08
CA VAL A 39 -1.47 2.27 28.58
C VAL A 39 -1.41 0.85 28.04
N LEU A 40 -2.55 0.14 27.95
CA LEU A 40 -2.57 -1.24 27.44
C LEU A 40 -2.07 -1.35 26.00
N PRO A 41 -2.52 -0.52 25.05
CA PRO A 41 -2.05 -0.62 23.67
C PRO A 41 -0.55 -0.37 23.52
N THR A 42 -0.01 0.58 24.31
CA THR A 42 1.42 0.90 24.26
C THR A 42 2.29 -0.17 24.93
N LYS A 43 1.80 -0.83 25.97
CA LYS A 43 2.54 -1.90 26.65
C LYS A 43 2.41 -3.27 26.00
N LEU A 44 1.28 -3.57 25.37
CA LEU A 44 1.04 -4.82 24.66
C LEU A 44 1.46 -4.77 23.19
N GLY A 45 1.97 -3.64 22.70
CA GLY A 45 2.40 -3.50 21.31
C GLY A 45 1.27 -3.69 20.28
N LEU A 46 0.00 -3.59 20.71
CA LEU A 46 -1.17 -3.78 19.84
C LEU A 46 -1.30 -2.72 18.73
N PHE A 47 -0.59 -1.59 18.86
CA PHE A 47 -0.40 -0.57 17.83
C PHE A 47 1.07 -0.40 17.45
N ALA A 48 1.95 -1.26 17.92
CA ALA A 48 3.19 -1.52 17.24
C ALA A 48 2.81 -2.35 16.00
N GLY A 49 2.06 -1.78 15.09
CA GLY A 49 2.21 -2.09 13.68
C GLY A 49 3.70 -2.02 13.47
N GLY A 50 4.32 -3.15 13.16
CA GLY A 50 5.75 -3.25 13.06
C GLY A 50 6.26 -2.07 12.25
N LYS A 51 6.80 -1.11 12.92
CA LYS A 51 7.95 -0.45 12.41
C LYS A 51 9.00 -1.56 12.50
N ASP A 52 8.99 -2.44 11.52
CA ASP A 52 10.23 -2.96 11.04
C ASP A 52 11.02 -1.70 10.73
N SER A 53 11.75 -1.25 11.73
CA SER A 53 12.67 -0.16 11.58
C SER A 53 13.60 -0.66 10.49
N TYR A 54 13.39 -0.20 9.25
CA TYR A 54 14.33 -0.44 8.19
C TYR A 54 15.67 0.06 8.73
N ASP A 55 16.51 -0.90 9.07
CA ASP A 55 17.89 -0.64 9.46
C ASP A 55 18.73 -0.75 8.19
N PRO A 56 19.14 0.38 7.61
CA PRO A 56 19.96 0.36 6.42
C PRO A 56 21.31 -0.36 6.64
N ASP A 57 21.78 -0.45 7.90
CA ASP A 57 23.02 -1.13 8.25
C ASP A 57 22.83 -2.66 8.36
N ALA A 58 21.60 -3.13 8.59
CA ALA A 58 21.28 -4.56 8.59
C ALA A 58 21.29 -5.17 7.17
N TYR A 59 21.18 -4.34 6.15
CA TYR A 59 21.26 -4.74 4.74
C TYR A 59 22.33 -3.90 4.04
N PRO A 60 23.61 -4.12 4.37
CA PRO A 60 24.67 -3.38 3.71
C PRO A 60 24.59 -3.63 2.21
N LEU A 61 24.56 -2.55 1.45
CA LEU A 61 24.70 -2.63 0.00
C LEU A 61 26.00 -3.37 -0.29
N ASP A 62 25.90 -4.46 -1.04
CA ASP A 62 27.09 -5.17 -1.52
C ASP A 62 27.81 -4.27 -2.52
N THR A 63 28.75 -3.47 -1.99
CA THR A 63 29.57 -2.57 -2.81
C THR A 63 30.64 -3.31 -3.62
N THR A 64 30.74 -4.65 -3.45
CA THR A 64 31.63 -5.47 -4.27
C THR A 64 31.00 -5.84 -5.62
N LEU A 65 29.68 -5.69 -5.74
CA LEU A 65 29.03 -5.72 -7.03
C LEU A 65 29.32 -4.38 -7.72
N ASP A 66 30.26 -4.38 -8.63
CA ASP A 66 30.39 -3.37 -9.69
C ASP A 66 29.15 -3.46 -10.59
N SER A 67 28.02 -3.12 -9.99
CA SER A 67 26.72 -3.55 -10.45
C SER A 67 26.10 -2.60 -11.47
N ILE A 68 26.76 -1.54 -11.80
CA ILE A 68 26.39 -0.76 -12.95
C ILE A 68 27.30 -1.21 -14.09
N LEU A 69 26.83 -2.20 -14.82
CA LEU A 69 27.37 -2.48 -16.15
C LEU A 69 27.57 -1.15 -16.87
N PRO A 70 28.74 -0.91 -17.49
CA PRO A 70 28.97 0.30 -18.25
C PRO A 70 27.78 0.49 -19.17
N GLN A 71 27.03 1.55 -18.94
CA GLN A 71 25.86 1.89 -19.71
C GLN A 71 26.34 2.26 -21.11
N SER A 72 26.33 1.30 -22.02
CA SER A 72 26.19 1.65 -23.42
C SER A 72 24.85 2.37 -23.55
N ALA A 73 24.85 3.52 -24.22
CA ALA A 73 23.61 4.21 -24.57
C ALA A 73 22.60 3.17 -25.06
N ALA A 74 21.45 3.04 -24.38
CA ALA A 74 20.43 2.10 -24.82
C ALA A 74 20.07 2.46 -26.25
N ASP A 75 20.29 1.55 -27.17
CA ASP A 75 19.91 1.73 -28.55
C ASP A 75 18.40 1.97 -28.60
N ASP A 76 17.94 2.92 -29.39
CA ASP A 76 16.51 3.17 -29.62
C ASP A 76 15.76 1.88 -29.99
N ALA A 77 16.43 0.95 -30.65
CA ALA A 77 15.90 -0.37 -30.95
C ALA A 77 15.55 -1.18 -29.68
N TYR A 78 16.30 -1.01 -28.59
CA TYR A 78 15.97 -1.68 -27.33
C TYR A 78 14.67 -1.18 -26.75
N ILE A 79 14.48 0.15 -26.72
CA ILE A 79 13.26 0.77 -26.22
C ILE A 79 12.08 0.43 -27.15
N THR A 80 12.27 0.53 -28.47
CA THR A 80 11.22 0.24 -29.46
C THR A 80 10.70 -1.19 -29.38
N ALA A 81 11.56 -2.16 -29.03
CA ALA A 81 11.17 -3.56 -28.86
C ALA A 81 10.61 -3.87 -27.47
N SER A 82 10.44 -2.88 -26.61
CA SER A 82 10.00 -3.03 -25.23
C SER A 82 8.57 -2.53 -25.05
N VAL A 83 7.82 -3.15 -24.14
CA VAL A 83 6.51 -2.67 -23.69
C VAL A 83 6.56 -2.42 -22.19
N PHE A 84 6.02 -1.27 -21.79
CA PHE A 84 5.90 -0.85 -20.39
C PHE A 84 4.46 -1.10 -19.95
N ALA A 85 4.30 -2.00 -18.99
CA ALA A 85 3.00 -2.48 -18.54
C ALA A 85 2.79 -2.17 -17.06
N GLY A 86 1.65 -1.58 -16.69
CA GLY A 86 1.40 -1.37 -15.27
C GLY A 86 0.43 -0.26 -14.89
N ASP A 87 0.72 0.35 -13.75
CA ASP A 87 -0.08 1.39 -13.10
C ASP A 87 0.33 2.82 -13.52
N GLN A 88 0.07 3.80 -12.64
CA GLN A 88 0.38 5.22 -12.88
C GLN A 88 1.87 5.47 -13.19
N TYR A 89 2.79 4.65 -12.71
CA TYR A 89 4.21 4.81 -13.02
C TYR A 89 4.50 4.45 -14.49
N ALA A 90 3.89 3.37 -14.98
CA ALA A 90 3.95 3.04 -16.40
C ALA A 90 3.27 4.13 -17.25
N VAL A 91 2.08 4.63 -16.81
CA VAL A 91 1.37 5.73 -17.50
C VAL A 91 2.24 6.98 -17.60
N THR A 92 3.01 7.30 -16.55
CA THR A 92 3.87 8.48 -16.56
C THR A 92 4.96 8.42 -17.62
N LEU A 93 5.41 7.22 -18.02
CA LEU A 93 6.39 7.05 -19.09
C LEU A 93 5.88 7.50 -20.46
N GLN A 94 4.57 7.62 -20.66
CA GLN A 94 4.01 8.21 -21.90
C GLN A 94 4.47 9.66 -22.15
N LYS A 95 4.92 10.33 -21.10
CA LYS A 95 5.46 11.69 -21.21
C LYS A 95 6.87 11.73 -21.81
N ASP A 96 7.55 10.58 -21.84
CA ASP A 96 8.86 10.45 -22.51
C ASP A 96 8.65 10.33 -24.01
N THR A 97 9.25 11.21 -24.77
CA THR A 97 9.11 11.28 -26.25
C THR A 97 9.67 10.04 -26.96
N ARG A 98 10.48 9.21 -26.29
CA ARG A 98 11.04 7.96 -26.82
C ARG A 98 10.06 6.80 -26.70
N ILE A 99 9.01 6.94 -25.89
CA ILE A 99 8.02 5.88 -25.64
C ILE A 99 6.71 6.27 -26.33
N THR A 100 6.25 5.43 -27.22
CA THR A 100 5.01 5.63 -27.96
C THR A 100 3.86 4.85 -27.35
N LEU A 101 2.63 5.16 -27.74
CA LEU A 101 1.44 4.40 -27.34
C LEU A 101 1.51 2.91 -27.71
N ASN A 102 2.29 2.54 -28.72
CA ASN A 102 2.49 1.14 -29.09
C ASN A 102 3.41 0.36 -28.11
N GLN A 103 4.03 1.06 -27.17
CA GLN A 103 4.97 0.52 -26.20
C GLN A 103 4.43 0.58 -24.77
N PHE A 104 3.17 0.94 -24.62
CA PHE A 104 2.57 1.12 -23.32
C PHE A 104 1.24 0.35 -23.19
N VAL A 105 1.03 -0.30 -22.05
CA VAL A 105 -0.25 -0.90 -21.67
C VAL A 105 -0.45 -0.81 -20.17
N GLY A 106 -1.49 -0.12 -19.74
CA GLY A 106 -1.76 0.03 -18.31
C GLY A 106 -2.80 1.10 -18.01
N GLN A 107 -3.05 1.30 -16.74
CA GLN A 107 -4.05 2.24 -16.25
C GLN A 107 -3.66 2.78 -14.88
N GLU A 108 -3.92 4.06 -14.65
CA GLU A 108 -3.77 4.66 -13.33
C GLU A 108 -4.64 3.94 -12.29
N GLY A 109 -4.12 3.77 -11.08
CA GLY A 109 -4.82 3.09 -10.00
C GLY A 109 -4.93 1.58 -10.13
N LEU A 110 -4.27 0.96 -11.12
CA LEU A 110 -4.32 -0.49 -11.31
C LEU A 110 -3.64 -1.21 -10.15
N GLN A 111 -4.39 -2.10 -9.50
CA GLN A 111 -3.90 -3.04 -8.49
C GLN A 111 -3.58 -4.39 -9.11
N ILE A 112 -2.64 -5.13 -8.51
CA ILE A 112 -2.25 -6.46 -9.02
C ILE A 112 -3.44 -7.44 -9.05
N SER A 113 -4.29 -7.41 -8.03
CA SER A 113 -5.50 -8.25 -7.94
C SER A 113 -6.51 -7.99 -9.07
N LYS A 114 -6.43 -6.84 -9.73
CA LYS A 114 -7.30 -6.42 -10.83
C LYS A 114 -6.64 -6.56 -12.21
N ALA A 115 -5.31 -6.73 -12.26
CA ALA A 115 -4.54 -6.67 -13.50
C ALA A 115 -4.93 -7.74 -14.55
N LEU A 116 -5.47 -8.88 -14.11
CA LEU A 116 -5.96 -9.94 -15.00
C LEU A 116 -7.36 -9.67 -15.57
N SER A 117 -8.17 -8.85 -14.91
CA SER A 117 -9.57 -8.61 -15.28
C SER A 117 -9.83 -7.20 -15.83
N THR A 118 -8.94 -6.25 -15.57
CA THR A 118 -9.11 -4.87 -16.03
C THR A 118 -8.64 -4.73 -17.47
N SER A 119 -9.54 -4.34 -18.36
CA SER A 119 -9.20 -3.97 -19.72
C SER A 119 -8.70 -2.54 -19.76
N CYS A 120 -7.47 -2.34 -20.19
CA CYS A 120 -6.78 -1.04 -20.14
C CYS A 120 -6.22 -0.57 -21.49
N VAL A 121 -6.47 -1.30 -22.58
CA VAL A 121 -6.02 -0.89 -23.91
C VAL A 121 -7.02 -1.25 -24.98
N ASN A 122 -7.17 -0.36 -25.94
CA ASN A 122 -7.92 -0.55 -27.18
C ASN A 122 -6.96 -0.34 -28.36
N PHE A 123 -6.97 -1.25 -29.31
CA PHE A 123 -6.20 -1.10 -30.53
C PHE A 123 -7.03 -0.41 -31.61
N ALA A 124 -6.42 0.49 -32.37
CA ALA A 124 -7.13 1.23 -33.43
C ALA A 124 -7.74 0.32 -34.52
N SER A 125 -7.20 -0.88 -34.66
CA SER A 125 -7.68 -1.88 -35.64
C SER A 125 -8.80 -2.77 -35.12
N ASP A 126 -9.17 -2.62 -33.85
CA ASP A 126 -10.07 -3.56 -33.17
C ASP A 126 -10.91 -2.79 -32.15
N ALA A 127 -12.22 -2.93 -32.20
CA ALA A 127 -13.15 -2.27 -31.29
C ALA A 127 -13.16 -2.89 -29.86
N SER A 128 -12.39 -3.93 -29.62
CA SER A 128 -12.35 -4.67 -28.36
C SER A 128 -11.35 -4.04 -27.39
N SER A 129 -11.65 -4.16 -26.10
CA SER A 129 -10.76 -3.78 -25.00
C SER A 129 -10.00 -5.00 -24.48
N TYR A 130 -8.74 -4.82 -24.14
CA TYR A 130 -7.83 -5.91 -23.74
C TYR A 130 -7.21 -5.66 -22.37
N THR A 131 -7.04 -6.74 -21.61
CA THR A 131 -6.20 -6.75 -20.42
C THR A 131 -4.72 -6.77 -20.81
N ILE A 132 -3.82 -6.49 -19.86
CA ILE A 132 -2.37 -6.49 -20.12
C ILE A 132 -1.92 -7.83 -20.75
N PRO A 133 -2.22 -9.03 -20.19
CA PRO A 133 -1.78 -10.29 -20.78
C PRO A 133 -2.34 -10.53 -22.19
N GLN A 134 -3.53 -10.04 -22.49
CA GLN A 134 -4.14 -10.16 -23.82
C GLN A 134 -3.51 -9.21 -24.85
N ALA A 135 -3.04 -8.05 -24.40
CA ALA A 135 -2.45 -7.02 -25.25
C ALA A 135 -1.02 -7.36 -25.68
N ILE A 136 -0.21 -7.93 -24.80
CA ILE A 136 1.21 -8.24 -25.06
C ILE A 136 1.44 -9.02 -26.36
N PRO A 137 0.72 -10.10 -26.67
CA PRO A 137 0.89 -10.82 -27.95
C PRO A 137 0.60 -9.96 -29.17
N LYS A 138 -0.40 -9.06 -29.08
CA LYS A 138 -0.77 -8.14 -30.16
C LYS A 138 0.31 -7.07 -30.38
N MET A 139 0.98 -6.64 -29.32
CA MET A 139 2.07 -5.67 -29.38
C MET A 139 3.39 -6.28 -29.84
N LYS A 140 3.50 -7.61 -29.85
CA LYS A 140 4.70 -8.37 -30.25
C LYS A 140 5.96 -7.92 -29.52
N ALA A 141 5.82 -7.62 -28.24
CA ALA A 141 6.91 -7.15 -27.41
C ALA A 141 8.03 -8.20 -27.29
N ARG A 142 9.27 -7.80 -27.45
CA ARG A 142 10.41 -8.63 -27.11
C ARG A 142 10.69 -8.61 -25.59
N ARG A 143 10.38 -7.49 -24.95
CA ARG A 143 10.54 -7.30 -23.50
C ARG A 143 9.32 -6.63 -22.92
N VAL A 144 8.96 -7.03 -21.73
CA VAL A 144 7.88 -6.41 -20.97
C VAL A 144 8.43 -5.96 -19.62
N PHE A 145 8.38 -4.65 -19.39
CA PHE A 145 8.68 -4.06 -18.07
C PHE A 145 7.39 -3.92 -17.28
N VAL A 146 7.27 -4.68 -16.20
CA VAL A 146 6.09 -4.63 -15.35
C VAL A 146 6.31 -3.65 -14.21
N MET A 147 5.44 -2.66 -14.10
CA MET A 147 5.45 -1.60 -13.08
C MET A 147 4.09 -1.61 -12.38
N LEU A 148 3.91 -2.56 -11.46
CA LEU A 148 2.68 -2.76 -10.67
C LEU A 148 3.03 -2.93 -9.19
N GLY A 149 2.09 -2.54 -8.33
CA GLY A 149 2.20 -2.73 -6.89
C GLY A 149 2.08 -1.45 -6.07
N ALA A 150 2.22 -0.29 -6.67
CA ALA A 150 2.12 0.97 -5.93
C ALA A 150 0.74 1.21 -5.31
N ASN A 151 -0.31 0.65 -5.91
CA ASN A 151 -1.68 0.76 -5.40
C ASN A 151 -2.08 -0.39 -4.46
N ASP A 152 -1.15 -1.28 -4.15
CA ASP A 152 -1.38 -2.45 -3.29
C ASP A 152 -0.72 -2.28 -1.90
N VAL A 153 -0.03 -1.15 -1.66
CA VAL A 153 0.72 -0.89 -0.42
C VAL A 153 -0.10 -0.22 0.69
N ASP A 154 -1.39 -0.04 0.50
CA ASP A 154 -2.31 0.57 1.47
C ASP A 154 -2.64 -0.34 2.67
N GLY A 155 -2.11 -1.55 2.69
CA GLY A 155 -2.35 -2.55 3.74
C GLY A 155 -3.65 -3.33 3.58
N SER A 156 -4.41 -3.10 2.50
CA SER A 156 -5.65 -3.85 2.21
C SER A 156 -5.39 -5.28 1.72
N VAL A 157 -4.19 -5.54 1.21
CA VAL A 157 -3.77 -6.83 0.65
C VAL A 157 -2.62 -7.40 1.48
N SER A 158 -2.70 -8.68 1.84
CA SER A 158 -1.58 -9.36 2.49
C SER A 158 -0.42 -9.58 1.50
N VAL A 159 0.80 -9.64 2.03
CA VAL A 159 2.00 -9.90 1.21
C VAL A 159 1.88 -11.23 0.45
N ASP A 160 1.35 -12.26 1.10
CA ASP A 160 1.18 -13.58 0.47
C ASP A 160 0.18 -13.53 -0.68
N SER A 161 -0.94 -12.82 -0.52
CA SER A 161 -1.92 -12.62 -1.59
C SER A 161 -1.32 -11.81 -2.74
N PHE A 162 -0.60 -10.74 -2.44
CA PHE A 162 0.10 -9.94 -3.45
C PHE A 162 1.07 -10.79 -4.27
N ILE A 163 1.90 -11.61 -3.60
CA ILE A 163 2.85 -12.48 -4.28
C ILE A 163 2.14 -13.53 -5.15
N ALA A 164 1.03 -14.10 -4.66
CA ALA A 164 0.25 -15.08 -5.42
C ALA A 164 -0.35 -14.46 -6.69
N ASP A 165 -0.98 -13.29 -6.57
CA ASP A 165 -1.56 -12.55 -7.69
C ASP A 165 -0.50 -12.12 -8.70
N TYR A 166 0.66 -11.66 -8.21
CA TYR A 166 1.77 -11.25 -9.07
C TYR A 166 2.33 -12.43 -9.85
N LYS A 167 2.52 -13.59 -9.22
CA LYS A 167 2.94 -14.83 -9.90
C LYS A 167 1.93 -15.24 -10.97
N GLN A 168 0.64 -15.20 -10.65
CA GLN A 168 -0.42 -15.52 -11.60
C GLN A 168 -0.43 -14.57 -12.80
N PHE A 169 -0.23 -13.28 -12.54
CA PHE A 169 -0.14 -12.27 -13.58
C PHE A 169 1.04 -12.53 -14.53
N LEU A 170 2.25 -12.76 -14.00
CA LEU A 170 3.43 -13.08 -14.82
C LEU A 170 3.24 -14.38 -15.61
N GLN A 171 2.65 -15.43 -15.01
CA GLN A 171 2.33 -16.67 -15.69
C GLN A 171 1.34 -16.45 -16.82
N SER A 172 0.35 -15.58 -16.64
CA SER A 172 -0.62 -15.26 -17.69
C SER A 172 0.03 -14.59 -18.89
N ILE A 173 0.98 -13.67 -18.67
CA ILE A 173 1.75 -13.06 -19.77
C ILE A 173 2.57 -14.13 -20.49
N ARG A 174 3.33 -14.96 -19.76
CA ARG A 174 4.16 -16.02 -20.34
C ARG A 174 3.34 -17.04 -21.13
N SER A 175 2.16 -17.40 -20.64
CA SER A 175 1.25 -18.33 -21.31
C SER A 175 0.64 -17.73 -22.58
N ALA A 176 0.33 -16.43 -22.55
CA ALA A 176 -0.21 -15.72 -23.70
C ALA A 176 0.85 -15.46 -24.78
N TYR A 177 2.11 -15.22 -24.37
CA TYR A 177 3.20 -14.89 -25.28
C TYR A 177 4.57 -15.29 -24.70
N SER A 178 5.05 -16.47 -25.10
CA SER A 178 6.29 -17.07 -24.57
C SER A 178 7.58 -16.47 -25.14
N TYR A 179 7.49 -15.60 -26.14
CA TYR A 179 8.65 -15.02 -26.85
C TYR A 179 9.15 -13.70 -26.26
N CYS A 180 8.66 -13.30 -25.10
CA CYS A 180 9.11 -12.09 -24.44
C CYS A 180 9.85 -12.38 -23.15
N ASP A 181 10.86 -11.55 -22.87
CA ASP A 181 11.48 -11.44 -21.56
C ASP A 181 10.59 -10.54 -20.66
N ILE A 182 10.45 -10.88 -19.38
CA ILE A 182 9.66 -10.11 -18.40
C ILE A 182 10.56 -9.76 -17.22
#